data_ab1bc7d370a2dd73cba537fd41fec19f
#
_entry.id   ab1bc7d370a2dd73cba537fd41fec19f
#
_cell.length_a   1.000
_cell.length_b   1.000
_cell.length_c   1.000
_cell.angle_alpha   90.00
_cell.angle_beta   90.00
_cell.angle_gamma   90.00
#
_symmetry.space_group_name_H-M   'P 1'
#
loop_
_entity.id
_entity.type
_entity.pdbx_description
1 polymer ?
#
loop_
_entity_poly.entity_id
_entity_poly.type
_entity_poly.pdbx_seq_one_letter_code
_entity_poly.pdbx_strand_id
1 'polypeptide(L)'
;MKKLAIILLGLFPLVLSSCLKEEEDYFDKSASARIEEAVKNAISVLEGAENGWAVKYYPNPTQTFGGFNLFFKFDDGTVTVSSEIESASTTATSLYSVGQEAGPTLAIDTKNELINYFAHPRNPDGYGSNYKGLEGDYLWTVLSATPEKVMLRGVKSGSLYTLTPLETSDWASEMQAYKNAASDMEFPSYVCVVKGDSLECITTSEGKFLYRNLTIRQETDKGIESYAAPFIYTKTGIELYEPLTINGVTAQKLDLKEEYYFANEDDSFIISGPKPVTSDNILTYGAVETTFNTVKVTVTPSNSDTYYVAAFLPSEIAGYTDKQLRNAICDLLAAGDLYSGEKTLTFNY
;
A
#
# COMPACT_ATOMS: atom_id res chain seq x y z
N MET A 1 16.25 72.40 36.02
CA MET A 1 17.05 71.38 35.30
C MET A 1 17.71 70.34 36.24
N LYS A 2 18.28 70.71 37.39
CA LYS A 2 18.92 69.69 38.29
C LYS A 2 17.91 68.69 38.94
N LYS A 3 16.67 69.06 39.20
CA LYS A 3 15.63 68.19 39.77
C LYS A 3 15.10 67.15 38.74
N LEU A 4 15.09 67.48 37.42
CA LEU A 4 14.66 66.58 36.36
C LEU A 4 15.74 65.49 36.09
N ALA A 5 17.00 65.85 36.21
CA ALA A 5 18.10 64.90 36.05
C ALA A 5 18.14 63.85 37.16
N ILE A 6 17.76 64.17 38.41
CA ILE A 6 17.69 63.23 39.52
C ILE A 6 16.52 62.26 39.34
N ILE A 7 15.38 62.68 38.78
CA ILE A 7 14.25 61.84 38.50
C ILE A 7 14.58 60.85 37.35
N LEU A 8 15.29 61.32 36.33
CA LEU A 8 15.73 60.46 35.23
C LEU A 8 16.78 59.44 35.68
N LEU A 9 17.70 59.78 36.60
CA LEU A 9 18.69 58.85 37.17
C LEU A 9 18.07 57.83 38.11
N GLY A 10 16.97 58.16 38.79
CA GLY A 10 16.25 57.27 39.68
C GLY A 10 15.34 56.26 38.99
N LEU A 11 14.91 56.54 37.75
CA LEU A 11 14.10 55.64 36.95
C LEU A 11 14.91 54.61 36.14
N PHE A 12 16.20 54.86 35.92
CA PHE A 12 17.06 53.99 35.12
C PHE A 12 17.33 52.58 35.73
N PRO A 13 17.49 52.42 37.07
CA PRO A 13 17.63 51.07 37.67
C PRO A 13 16.32 50.28 37.72
N LEU A 14 15.13 50.91 37.61
CA LEU A 14 13.85 50.18 37.62
C LEU A 14 13.52 49.50 36.25
N VAL A 15 14.14 49.95 35.17
CA VAL A 15 13.97 49.34 33.85
C VAL A 15 14.89 48.14 33.64
N LEU A 16 16.01 48.06 34.36
CA LEU A 16 16.96 46.94 34.28
C LEU A 16 16.58 45.72 35.13
N SER A 17 15.63 45.87 36.05
CA SER A 17 15.17 44.72 36.89
C SER A 17 14.00 43.93 36.25
N SER A 18 13.50 44.37 35.09
CA SER A 18 12.45 43.68 34.36
C SER A 18 12.93 42.47 33.54
N CYS A 19 14.22 42.26 33.42
CA CYS A 19 14.80 41.13 32.65
C CYS A 19 15.32 39.97 33.53
N LEU A 20 15.07 39.98 34.83
CA LEU A 20 15.51 38.95 35.76
C LEU A 20 14.32 38.25 36.44
N LYS A 21 13.22 38.03 35.69
CA LYS A 21 12.37 36.89 36.01
C LYS A 21 13.07 35.69 35.36
N GLU A 22 13.73 34.88 36.19
CA GLU A 22 13.95 33.48 35.82
C GLU A 22 12.56 32.95 35.47
N GLU A 23 12.34 32.70 34.15
CA GLU A 23 11.21 31.88 33.74
C GLU A 23 11.43 30.55 34.44
N GLU A 24 10.52 30.19 35.34
CA GLU A 24 10.51 28.85 35.90
C GLU A 24 10.59 27.89 34.74
N ASP A 25 11.70 27.14 34.63
CA ASP A 25 11.89 26.11 33.64
C ASP A 25 10.74 25.11 33.80
N TYR A 26 9.71 25.20 32.97
CA TYR A 26 8.58 24.27 32.97
C TYR A 26 9.03 22.81 32.75
N PHE A 27 10.29 22.60 32.44
CA PHE A 27 10.86 21.29 32.17
C PHE A 27 12.16 21.08 32.97
N ASP A 28 12.26 19.90 33.63
CA ASP A 28 13.45 19.52 34.40
C ASP A 28 14.74 19.42 33.59
N LYS A 29 14.64 19.37 32.23
CA LYS A 29 15.78 19.24 31.30
C LYS A 29 15.73 20.33 30.25
N SER A 30 16.90 20.78 29.79
CA SER A 30 17.05 21.72 28.67
C SER A 30 16.43 21.13 27.37
N ALA A 31 16.01 21.99 26.45
CA ALA A 31 15.47 21.57 25.16
C ALA A 31 16.44 20.62 24.40
N SER A 32 17.74 20.93 24.42
CA SER A 32 18.78 20.11 23.81
C SER A 32 18.86 18.70 24.45
N ALA A 33 18.84 18.62 25.77
CA ALA A 33 18.90 17.33 26.47
C ALA A 33 17.66 16.47 26.20
N ARG A 34 16.48 17.10 26.08
CA ARG A 34 15.24 16.38 25.71
C ARG A 34 15.27 15.84 24.28
N ILE A 35 15.81 16.60 23.33
CA ILE A 35 15.96 16.16 21.95
C ILE A 35 16.96 15.00 21.88
N GLU A 36 18.10 15.10 22.56
CA GLU A 36 19.10 14.00 22.60
C GLU A 36 18.50 12.70 23.19
N GLU A 37 17.72 12.81 24.26
CA GLU A 37 17.03 11.67 24.85
C GLU A 37 15.99 11.07 23.88
N ALA A 38 15.23 11.92 23.18
CA ALA A 38 14.25 11.48 22.20
C ALA A 38 14.92 10.79 21.00
N VAL A 39 16.10 11.26 20.55
CA VAL A 39 16.89 10.59 19.51
C VAL A 39 17.36 9.21 19.97
N LYS A 40 17.93 9.11 21.17
CA LYS A 40 18.37 7.83 21.74
C LYS A 40 17.20 6.84 21.88
N ASN A 41 16.06 7.33 22.35
CA ASN A 41 14.85 6.52 22.45
C ASN A 41 14.38 6.04 21.06
N ALA A 42 14.35 6.93 20.06
CA ALA A 42 13.95 6.59 18.72
C ALA A 42 14.83 5.49 18.11
N ILE A 43 16.18 5.62 18.24
CA ILE A 43 17.11 4.58 17.78
C ILE A 43 16.85 3.25 18.51
N SER A 44 16.78 3.28 19.84
CA SER A 44 16.55 2.08 20.65
C SER A 44 15.24 1.37 20.29
N VAL A 45 14.18 2.12 20.03
CA VAL A 45 12.88 1.56 19.63
C VAL A 45 12.95 1.01 18.21
N LEU A 46 13.54 1.75 17.25
CA LEU A 46 13.63 1.32 15.86
C LEU A 46 14.42 0.01 15.73
N GLU A 47 15.55 -0.10 16.42
CA GLU A 47 16.40 -1.30 16.42
C GLU A 47 15.84 -2.43 17.32
N GLY A 48 14.96 -2.10 18.28
CA GLY A 48 14.38 -3.04 19.22
C GLY A 48 13.33 -4.01 18.63
N ALA A 49 12.83 -3.78 17.41
CA ALA A 49 11.88 -4.68 16.77
C ALA A 49 12.61 -5.88 16.16
N GLU A 50 12.56 -7.03 16.84
CA GLU A 50 13.28 -8.25 16.46
C GLU A 50 13.02 -8.67 15.00
N ASN A 51 11.77 -8.64 14.56
CA ASN A 51 11.37 -9.03 13.21
C ASN A 51 11.28 -7.82 12.25
N GLY A 52 11.53 -6.58 12.73
CA GLY A 52 11.36 -5.35 11.98
C GLY A 52 9.94 -4.77 12.07
N TRP A 53 9.65 -3.82 11.20
CA TRP A 53 8.46 -2.99 11.22
C TRP A 53 7.68 -3.12 9.93
N ALA A 54 6.36 -3.32 10.03
CA ALA A 54 5.43 -3.10 8.92
C ALA A 54 5.09 -1.61 8.82
N VAL A 55 5.13 -1.07 7.60
CA VAL A 55 4.89 0.34 7.30
C VAL A 55 3.73 0.47 6.33
N LYS A 56 2.66 1.15 6.72
CA LYS A 56 1.64 1.62 5.79
C LYS A 56 2.13 2.91 5.16
N TYR A 57 2.61 2.83 3.93
CA TYR A 57 3.28 3.91 3.25
C TYR A 57 2.35 4.61 2.26
N TYR A 58 1.91 5.82 2.57
CA TYR A 58 1.15 6.69 1.67
C TYR A 58 2.07 7.81 1.19
N PRO A 59 2.53 7.79 -0.07
CA PRO A 59 3.64 8.63 -0.51
C PRO A 59 3.38 10.13 -0.42
N ASN A 60 2.13 10.59 -0.59
CA ASN A 60 1.81 12.01 -0.51
C ASN A 60 0.71 12.33 0.51
N PRO A 61 0.59 13.58 0.99
CA PRO A 61 -0.30 13.94 2.10
C PRO A 61 -1.79 13.89 1.74
N THR A 62 -2.12 13.87 0.46
CA THR A 62 -3.49 13.75 -0.05
C THR A 62 -3.87 12.32 -0.42
N GLN A 63 -2.98 11.35 -0.17
CA GLN A 63 -3.10 9.92 -0.46
C GLN A 63 -3.51 9.60 -1.91
N THR A 64 -3.23 10.52 -2.84
CA THR A 64 -3.65 10.43 -4.26
C THR A 64 -3.25 9.12 -4.92
N PHE A 65 -2.14 8.52 -4.48
CA PHE A 65 -1.60 7.29 -5.07
C PHE A 65 -1.94 6.03 -4.28
N GLY A 66 -2.82 6.15 -3.26
CA GLY A 66 -3.10 5.07 -2.32
C GLY A 66 -1.92 4.68 -1.45
N GLY A 67 -2.03 3.56 -0.76
CA GLY A 67 -1.03 3.05 0.16
C GLY A 67 -0.24 1.87 -0.39
N PHE A 68 0.97 1.70 0.15
CA PHE A 68 1.89 0.62 -0.18
C PHE A 68 2.41 -0.05 1.09
N ASN A 69 2.58 -1.36 1.06
CA ASN A 69 3.16 -2.11 2.16
C ASN A 69 4.68 -2.16 2.02
N LEU A 70 5.38 -1.71 3.06
CA LEU A 70 6.83 -1.81 3.17
C LEU A 70 7.19 -2.45 4.51
N PHE A 71 8.36 -3.10 4.56
CA PHE A 71 8.96 -3.58 5.80
C PHE A 71 10.30 -2.93 6.00
N PHE A 72 10.58 -2.49 7.23
CA PHE A 72 11.85 -1.90 7.64
C PHE A 72 12.44 -2.71 8.80
N LYS A 73 13.74 -3.00 8.74
CA LYS A 73 14.51 -3.51 9.87
C LYS A 73 15.74 -2.66 10.06
N PHE A 74 15.84 -2.06 11.22
CA PHE A 74 16.97 -1.23 11.63
C PHE A 74 17.95 -2.06 12.46
N ASP A 75 19.25 -1.94 12.17
CA ASP A 75 20.30 -2.67 12.85
C ASP A 75 21.65 -1.96 12.68
N ASP A 76 22.23 -1.50 13.80
CA ASP A 76 23.55 -0.88 13.88
C ASP A 76 23.86 0.10 12.72
N GLY A 77 23.01 1.14 12.59
CA GLY A 77 23.16 2.20 11.58
C GLY A 77 22.77 1.79 10.15
N THR A 78 22.22 0.61 9.96
CA THR A 78 21.68 0.16 8.67
C THR A 78 20.17 -0.07 8.73
N VAL A 79 19.49 0.13 7.60
CA VAL A 79 18.09 -0.23 7.43
C VAL A 79 17.93 -1.15 6.23
N THR A 80 17.34 -2.31 6.45
CA THR A 80 16.91 -3.22 5.37
C THR A 80 15.44 -2.96 5.09
N VAL A 81 15.10 -2.81 3.81
CA VAL A 81 13.75 -2.49 3.32
C VAL A 81 13.27 -3.62 2.41
N SER A 82 12.00 -4.00 2.53
CA SER A 82 11.24 -4.76 1.55
C SER A 82 10.01 -3.96 1.13
N SER A 83 9.52 -4.16 -0.08
CA SER A 83 8.37 -3.42 -0.63
C SER A 83 7.58 -4.28 -1.59
N GLU A 84 6.27 -4.14 -1.60
CA GLU A 84 5.37 -4.88 -2.50
C GLU A 84 5.51 -4.48 -3.98
N ILE A 85 6.25 -3.40 -4.30
CA ILE A 85 6.52 -2.99 -5.69
C ILE A 85 7.46 -3.96 -6.43
N GLU A 86 8.23 -4.74 -5.69
CA GLU A 86 9.19 -5.72 -6.22
C GLU A 86 8.78 -7.15 -5.85
N SER A 87 9.60 -8.13 -6.21
CA SER A 87 9.34 -9.51 -5.78
C SER A 87 9.34 -9.61 -4.24
N ALA A 88 8.53 -10.48 -3.69
CA ALA A 88 8.36 -10.61 -2.24
C ALA A 88 9.66 -10.91 -1.47
N SER A 89 10.64 -11.53 -2.13
CA SER A 89 11.95 -11.82 -1.57
C SER A 89 12.99 -10.71 -1.75
N THR A 90 12.65 -9.65 -2.51
CA THR A 90 13.59 -8.56 -2.76
C THR A 90 13.73 -7.66 -1.54
N THR A 91 14.97 -7.42 -1.14
CA THR A 91 15.32 -6.46 -0.09
C THR A 91 16.43 -5.53 -0.54
N ALA A 92 16.46 -4.33 0.02
CA ALA A 92 17.55 -3.37 -0.18
C ALA A 92 18.02 -2.83 1.17
N THR A 93 19.34 -2.81 1.38
CA THR A 93 19.94 -2.30 2.63
C THR A 93 20.68 -0.99 2.37
N SER A 94 20.50 -0.03 3.28
CA SER A 94 21.07 1.32 3.22
C SER A 94 21.53 1.76 4.60
N LEU A 95 22.38 2.79 4.66
CA LEU A 95 22.69 3.46 5.92
C LEU A 95 21.50 4.32 6.34
N TYR A 96 21.26 4.42 7.63
CA TYR A 96 20.31 5.34 8.22
C TYR A 96 20.95 6.11 9.38
N SER A 97 20.37 7.26 9.69
CA SER A 97 20.69 8.03 10.89
C SER A 97 19.44 8.63 11.53
N VAL A 98 19.53 8.96 12.82
CA VAL A 98 18.54 9.78 13.51
C VAL A 98 19.22 11.05 13.99
N GLY A 99 18.94 12.15 13.31
CA GLY A 99 19.48 13.48 13.61
C GLY A 99 18.67 14.24 14.67
N GLN A 100 19.16 15.46 14.97
CA GLN A 100 18.59 16.37 16.00
C GLN A 100 18.10 17.70 15.40
N GLU A 101 17.51 17.72 14.23
CA GLU A 101 17.12 18.98 13.58
C GLU A 101 15.99 19.69 14.35
N ALA A 102 14.75 19.64 13.90
CA ALA A 102 13.58 20.18 14.60
C ALA A 102 12.93 19.16 15.55
N GLY A 103 13.71 18.18 16.05
CA GLY A 103 13.32 16.99 16.78
C GLY A 103 14.06 15.77 16.25
N PRO A 104 13.80 14.56 16.74
CA PRO A 104 14.37 13.34 16.18
C PRO A 104 13.98 13.19 14.71
N THR A 105 14.97 13.15 13.81
CA THR A 105 14.76 13.09 12.36
C THR A 105 15.45 11.86 11.80
N LEU A 106 14.64 10.88 11.37
CA LEU A 106 15.08 9.66 10.72
C LEU A 106 15.39 9.93 9.25
N ALA A 107 16.59 9.60 8.80
CA ALA A 107 17.03 9.72 7.41
C ALA A 107 17.52 8.38 6.87
N ILE A 108 17.23 8.08 5.61
CA ILE A 108 17.93 7.04 4.85
C ILE A 108 19.04 7.73 4.10
N ASP A 109 20.29 7.55 4.56
CA ASP A 109 21.45 8.35 4.15
C ASP A 109 22.07 7.91 2.82
N THR A 110 21.91 6.63 2.46
CA THR A 110 22.39 6.12 1.18
C THR A 110 21.23 5.65 0.32
N LYS A 111 21.44 5.60 -0.99
CA LYS A 111 20.40 5.23 -1.95
C LYS A 111 19.81 3.86 -1.61
N ASN A 112 18.48 3.81 -1.46
CA ASN A 112 17.69 2.60 -1.32
C ASN A 112 16.67 2.55 -2.46
N GLU A 113 16.81 1.60 -3.38
CA GLU A 113 15.99 1.54 -4.58
C GLU A 113 14.49 1.47 -4.26
N LEU A 114 14.13 0.72 -3.21
CA LEU A 114 12.72 0.49 -2.84
C LEU A 114 12.06 1.74 -2.27
N ILE A 115 12.79 2.55 -1.50
CA ILE A 115 12.28 3.84 -1.00
C ILE A 115 12.37 4.92 -2.06
N ASN A 116 13.49 4.95 -2.82
CA ASN A 116 13.67 5.95 -3.87
C ASN A 116 12.63 5.81 -5.00
N TYR A 117 12.05 4.64 -5.20
CA TYR A 117 10.92 4.44 -6.10
C TYR A 117 9.80 5.47 -5.85
N PHE A 118 9.46 5.71 -4.58
CA PHE A 118 8.40 6.66 -4.20
C PHE A 118 8.84 8.13 -4.23
N ALA A 119 10.14 8.38 -4.00
CA ALA A 119 10.69 9.73 -3.94
C ALA A 119 11.22 10.23 -5.28
N HIS A 120 11.37 9.34 -6.28
CA HIS A 120 11.98 9.67 -7.57
C HIS A 120 11.07 10.62 -8.37
N PRO A 121 11.58 11.76 -8.89
CA PRO A 121 10.80 12.73 -9.65
C PRO A 121 10.16 12.16 -10.93
N ARG A 122 10.78 11.13 -11.52
CA ARG A 122 10.23 10.34 -12.61
C ARG A 122 10.08 8.91 -12.13
N ASN A 123 8.88 8.57 -11.67
CA ASN A 123 8.63 7.20 -11.24
C ASN A 123 8.90 6.22 -12.40
N PRO A 124 9.60 5.08 -12.17
CA PRO A 124 9.93 4.12 -13.22
C PRO A 124 8.71 3.58 -13.98
N ASP A 125 7.60 3.39 -13.29
CA ASP A 125 6.34 2.87 -13.86
C ASP A 125 5.40 3.98 -14.37
N GLY A 126 5.89 5.23 -14.41
CA GLY A 126 5.14 6.36 -14.93
C GLY A 126 4.06 6.91 -14.00
N TYR A 127 4.03 6.47 -12.74
CA TYR A 127 3.08 7.03 -11.76
C TYR A 127 3.39 8.47 -11.41
N GLY A 128 2.32 9.23 -11.15
CA GLY A 128 2.39 10.63 -10.73
C GLY A 128 2.56 11.60 -11.89
N SER A 129 2.80 12.87 -11.54
CA SER A 129 3.03 13.92 -12.53
C SER A 129 4.51 14.03 -12.90
N ASN A 130 4.78 14.54 -14.11
CA ASN A 130 6.14 14.79 -14.57
C ASN A 130 6.92 15.65 -13.56
N TYR A 131 8.13 15.20 -13.22
CA TYR A 131 9.06 15.83 -12.27
C TYR A 131 8.64 15.83 -10.79
N LYS A 132 7.53 15.18 -10.43
CA LYS A 132 7.10 15.02 -9.03
C LYS A 132 7.04 13.56 -8.58
N GLY A 133 6.81 12.62 -9.52
CA GLY A 133 6.63 11.21 -9.22
C GLY A 133 5.49 11.02 -8.20
N LEU A 134 5.69 10.13 -7.25
CA LEU A 134 4.74 9.85 -6.17
C LEU A 134 4.88 10.80 -4.96
N GLU A 135 5.85 11.72 -4.98
CA GLU A 135 6.12 12.71 -3.91
C GLU A 135 6.51 12.10 -2.54
N GLY A 136 6.98 10.86 -2.52
CA GLY A 136 7.37 10.16 -1.30
C GLY A 136 8.59 10.75 -0.58
N ASP A 137 8.77 10.35 0.67
CA ASP A 137 9.85 10.78 1.56
C ASP A 137 10.86 9.66 1.82
N TYR A 138 12.09 10.05 2.10
CA TYR A 138 13.16 9.24 2.69
C TYR A 138 13.78 9.91 3.92
N LEU A 139 13.14 10.99 4.39
CA LEU A 139 13.50 11.79 5.56
C LEU A 139 12.20 12.07 6.36
N TRP A 140 12.21 11.73 7.63
CA TRP A 140 11.01 11.82 8.48
C TRP A 140 11.32 12.39 9.86
N THR A 141 10.46 13.26 10.36
CA THR A 141 10.43 13.60 11.78
C THR A 141 9.76 12.47 12.55
N VAL A 142 10.41 11.97 13.59
CA VAL A 142 9.83 10.97 14.51
C VAL A 142 8.91 11.69 15.49
N LEU A 143 7.61 11.51 15.34
CA LEU A 143 6.60 12.12 16.20
C LEU A 143 6.45 11.39 17.53
N SER A 144 6.55 10.07 17.51
CA SER A 144 6.56 9.20 18.68
C SER A 144 7.25 7.87 18.36
N ALA A 145 7.91 7.30 19.35
CA ALA A 145 8.53 5.99 19.25
C ALA A 145 8.28 5.19 20.52
N THR A 146 7.52 4.12 20.39
CA THR A 146 7.27 3.10 21.42
C THR A 146 7.48 1.71 20.83
N PRO A 147 7.70 0.67 21.63
CA PRO A 147 7.86 -0.70 21.11
C PRO A 147 6.66 -1.20 20.29
N GLU A 148 5.46 -0.68 20.56
CA GLU A 148 4.23 -1.09 19.88
C GLU A 148 3.96 -0.30 18.60
N LYS A 149 4.53 0.93 18.50
CA LYS A 149 4.20 1.83 17.40
C LYS A 149 5.20 2.97 17.26
N VAL A 150 5.65 3.21 16.02
CA VAL A 150 6.38 4.43 15.67
C VAL A 150 5.53 5.26 14.71
N MET A 151 5.44 6.57 14.98
CA MET A 151 4.77 7.53 14.11
C MET A 151 5.78 8.48 13.51
N LEU A 152 5.77 8.57 12.19
CA LEU A 152 6.66 9.43 11.42
C LEU A 152 5.87 10.46 10.63
N ARG A 153 6.49 11.60 10.37
CA ARG A 153 6.00 12.62 9.46
C ARG A 153 7.04 12.92 8.40
N GLY A 154 6.69 12.79 7.13
CA GLY A 154 7.56 13.17 6.02
C GLY A 154 7.99 14.63 6.11
N VAL A 155 9.27 14.87 5.99
CA VAL A 155 9.81 16.25 6.05
C VAL A 155 9.42 17.03 4.79
N LYS A 156 9.45 16.39 3.64
CA LYS A 156 9.10 17.01 2.35
C LYS A 156 7.58 17.03 2.12
N SER A 157 6.94 15.89 2.27
CA SER A 157 5.52 15.73 1.94
C SER A 157 4.58 16.18 3.07
N GLY A 158 4.99 16.02 4.34
CA GLY A 158 4.13 16.15 5.50
C GLY A 158 3.22 14.95 5.73
N SER A 159 3.32 13.89 4.92
CA SER A 159 2.55 12.65 5.07
C SER A 159 2.84 11.99 6.42
N LEU A 160 1.83 11.33 6.98
CA LEU A 160 1.97 10.57 8.22
C LEU A 160 2.18 9.09 7.89
N TYR A 161 3.12 8.47 8.59
CA TYR A 161 3.45 7.06 8.45
C TYR A 161 3.36 6.38 9.82
N THR A 162 2.82 5.18 9.81
CA THR A 162 2.74 4.34 11.00
C THR A 162 3.56 3.09 10.78
N LEU A 163 4.45 2.80 11.73
CA LEU A 163 5.21 1.55 11.79
C LEU A 163 4.65 0.72 12.94
N THR A 164 4.38 -0.54 12.68
CA THR A 164 3.97 -1.53 13.69
C THR A 164 4.93 -2.72 13.65
N PRO A 165 5.27 -3.33 14.80
CA PRO A 165 6.17 -4.48 14.80
C PRO A 165 5.64 -5.63 13.96
N LEU A 166 6.52 -6.29 13.22
CA LEU A 166 6.21 -7.53 12.52
C LEU A 166 6.23 -8.72 13.49
N GLU A 167 5.25 -9.60 13.34
CA GLU A 167 5.15 -10.83 14.15
C GLU A 167 6.07 -11.94 13.65
N THR A 168 6.51 -11.86 12.39
CA THR A 168 7.34 -12.88 11.74
C THR A 168 8.61 -12.30 11.14
N SER A 169 9.69 -13.09 11.16
CA SER A 169 10.94 -12.79 10.44
C SER A 169 10.91 -13.24 8.98
N ASP A 170 9.91 -14.02 8.55
CA ASP A 170 9.75 -14.47 7.17
C ASP A 170 9.02 -13.37 6.35
N TRP A 171 9.79 -12.34 6.01
CA TRP A 171 9.31 -11.21 5.23
C TRP A 171 8.84 -11.61 3.83
N ALA A 172 9.46 -12.61 3.23
CA ALA A 172 9.10 -13.05 1.88
C ALA A 172 7.68 -13.64 1.85
N SER A 173 7.38 -14.56 2.78
CA SER A 173 6.02 -15.12 2.89
C SER A 173 5.00 -14.06 3.28
N GLU A 174 5.34 -13.16 4.20
CA GLU A 174 4.46 -12.07 4.65
C GLU A 174 4.14 -11.10 3.50
N MET A 175 5.15 -10.65 2.76
CA MET A 175 4.98 -9.76 1.59
C MET A 175 4.21 -10.47 0.47
N GLN A 176 4.47 -11.76 0.25
CA GLN A 176 3.75 -12.53 -0.76
C GLN A 176 2.25 -12.63 -0.45
N ALA A 177 1.86 -12.68 0.82
CA ALA A 177 0.45 -12.67 1.20
C ALA A 177 -0.28 -11.38 0.78
N TYR A 178 0.35 -10.20 0.94
CA TYR A 178 -0.22 -8.93 0.42
C TYR A 178 -0.33 -8.93 -1.10
N LYS A 179 0.69 -9.43 -1.80
CA LYS A 179 0.69 -9.51 -3.28
C LYS A 179 -0.37 -10.48 -3.79
N ASN A 180 -0.56 -11.61 -3.13
CA ASN A 180 -1.61 -12.57 -3.48
C ASN A 180 -2.99 -11.95 -3.28
N ALA A 181 -3.26 -11.32 -2.13
CA ALA A 181 -4.51 -10.63 -1.87
C ALA A 181 -4.79 -9.52 -2.89
N ALA A 182 -3.76 -8.76 -3.31
CA ALA A 182 -3.90 -7.76 -4.37
C ALA A 182 -4.32 -8.41 -5.70
N SER A 183 -3.68 -9.52 -6.08
CA SER A 183 -4.03 -10.27 -7.30
C SER A 183 -5.42 -10.90 -7.19
N ASP A 184 -5.77 -11.44 -6.03
CA ASP A 184 -7.08 -12.06 -5.79
C ASP A 184 -8.25 -11.06 -5.85
N MET A 185 -7.96 -9.77 -5.70
CA MET A 185 -8.94 -8.69 -5.82
C MET A 185 -8.97 -8.01 -7.19
N GLU A 186 -8.18 -8.45 -8.14
CA GLU A 186 -8.29 -8.00 -9.53
C GLU A 186 -9.46 -8.71 -10.22
N PHE A 187 -10.45 -7.92 -10.64
CA PHE A 187 -11.61 -8.39 -11.41
C PHE A 187 -11.65 -7.70 -12.78
N PRO A 188 -12.27 -8.34 -13.79
CA PRO A 188 -12.41 -7.72 -15.12
C PRO A 188 -13.30 -6.47 -15.13
N SER A 189 -14.19 -6.35 -14.14
CA SER A 189 -15.02 -5.16 -13.90
C SER A 189 -15.46 -5.13 -12.45
N TYR A 190 -15.93 -3.96 -11.98
CA TYR A 190 -16.35 -3.80 -10.59
C TYR A 190 -17.72 -3.15 -10.49
N VAL A 191 -18.49 -3.60 -9.53
CA VAL A 191 -19.76 -3.00 -9.09
C VAL A 191 -19.70 -2.83 -7.58
N CYS A 192 -20.10 -1.65 -7.09
CA CYS A 192 -20.30 -1.44 -5.67
C CYS A 192 -21.77 -1.67 -5.32
N VAL A 193 -22.04 -2.46 -4.28
CA VAL A 193 -23.39 -2.69 -3.77
C VAL A 193 -23.44 -2.24 -2.32
N VAL A 194 -24.34 -1.28 -2.02
CA VAL A 194 -24.55 -0.76 -0.67
C VAL A 194 -26.00 -0.94 -0.28
N LYS A 195 -26.29 -1.77 0.73
CA LYS A 195 -27.66 -2.16 1.16
C LYS A 195 -28.54 -2.66 0.01
N GLY A 196 -27.96 -3.32 -0.97
CA GLY A 196 -28.67 -3.85 -2.13
C GLY A 196 -28.75 -2.89 -3.33
N ASP A 197 -28.42 -1.62 -3.18
CA ASP A 197 -28.34 -0.65 -4.28
C ASP A 197 -27.02 -0.82 -5.03
N SER A 198 -27.10 -0.97 -6.36
CA SER A 198 -25.92 -1.07 -7.22
C SER A 198 -25.42 0.32 -7.63
N LEU A 199 -24.14 0.59 -7.39
CA LEU A 199 -23.45 1.83 -7.68
C LEU A 199 -22.31 1.58 -8.67
N GLU A 200 -21.99 2.58 -9.47
CA GLU A 200 -20.92 2.50 -10.46
C GLU A 200 -19.54 2.60 -9.80
N CYS A 201 -18.65 1.65 -10.08
CA CYS A 201 -17.22 1.78 -9.80
C CYS A 201 -16.52 2.41 -10.99
N ILE A 202 -15.73 3.46 -10.73
CA ILE A 202 -14.93 4.12 -11.76
C ILE A 202 -13.55 3.47 -11.80
N THR A 203 -13.22 2.91 -12.95
CA THR A 203 -11.94 2.25 -13.21
C THR A 203 -11.24 2.85 -14.42
N THR A 204 -9.98 2.51 -14.63
CA THR A 204 -9.24 2.80 -15.87
C THR A 204 -9.79 2.00 -17.05
N SER A 205 -9.32 2.28 -18.27
CA SER A 205 -9.64 1.48 -19.45
C SER A 205 -9.22 0.00 -19.34
N GLU A 206 -8.29 -0.30 -18.44
CA GLU A 206 -7.82 -1.66 -18.13
C GLU A 206 -8.64 -2.33 -17.02
N GLY A 207 -9.71 -1.68 -16.54
CA GLY A 207 -10.55 -2.21 -15.48
C GLY A 207 -9.95 -2.13 -14.09
N LYS A 208 -8.90 -1.33 -13.85
CA LYS A 208 -8.24 -1.19 -12.54
C LYS A 208 -8.63 0.10 -11.84
N PHE A 209 -8.65 0.10 -10.51
CA PHE A 209 -8.79 1.34 -9.76
C PHE A 209 -7.54 2.21 -9.95
N LEU A 210 -7.75 3.45 -10.38
CA LEU A 210 -6.66 4.38 -10.61
C LEU A 210 -5.94 4.69 -9.30
N TYR A 211 -4.63 4.41 -9.24
CA TYR A 211 -3.78 4.70 -8.09
C TYR A 211 -4.30 4.18 -6.75
N ARG A 212 -4.94 3.00 -6.74
CA ARG A 212 -5.51 2.42 -5.51
C ARG A 212 -6.49 3.35 -4.81
N ASN A 213 -7.32 4.03 -5.60
CA ASN A 213 -8.45 4.81 -5.12
C ASN A 213 -9.74 4.12 -5.50
N LEU A 214 -10.49 3.68 -4.49
CA LEU A 214 -11.85 3.20 -4.69
C LEU A 214 -12.73 4.39 -5.04
N THR A 215 -13.09 4.54 -6.31
CA THR A 215 -13.92 5.64 -6.79
C THR A 215 -15.30 5.09 -7.14
N ILE A 216 -16.33 5.60 -6.46
CA ILE A 216 -17.73 5.17 -6.61
C ILE A 216 -18.55 6.37 -7.02
N ARG A 217 -19.49 6.13 -7.94
CA ARG A 217 -20.44 7.14 -8.40
C ARG A 217 -21.87 6.66 -8.14
N GLN A 218 -22.68 7.56 -7.62
CA GLN A 218 -24.09 7.36 -7.37
C GLN A 218 -24.91 8.45 -8.04
N GLU A 219 -25.95 8.05 -8.77
CA GLU A 219 -26.97 8.98 -9.27
C GLU A 219 -28.04 9.17 -8.19
N THR A 220 -28.33 10.43 -7.86
CA THR A 220 -29.33 10.82 -6.86
C THR A 220 -30.28 11.85 -7.44
N ASP A 221 -31.40 12.11 -6.77
CA ASP A 221 -32.35 13.17 -7.16
C ASP A 221 -31.70 14.56 -7.23
N LYS A 222 -30.54 14.74 -6.59
CA LYS A 222 -29.79 16.00 -6.57
C LYS A 222 -28.67 16.07 -7.62
N GLY A 223 -28.48 14.98 -8.39
CA GLY A 223 -27.43 14.85 -9.38
C GLY A 223 -26.48 13.71 -9.05
N ILE A 224 -25.30 13.71 -9.68
CA ILE A 224 -24.27 12.68 -9.50
C ILE A 224 -23.42 13.01 -8.28
N GLU A 225 -23.38 12.12 -7.32
CA GLU A 225 -22.44 12.14 -6.19
C GLU A 225 -21.26 11.20 -6.50
N SER A 226 -20.05 11.63 -6.15
CA SER A 226 -18.83 10.85 -6.36
C SER A 226 -18.07 10.72 -5.05
N TYR A 227 -17.63 9.52 -4.74
CA TYR A 227 -16.87 9.16 -3.56
C TYR A 227 -15.51 8.64 -4.00
N ALA A 228 -14.45 9.06 -3.33
CA ALA A 228 -13.10 8.56 -3.57
C ALA A 228 -12.46 8.20 -2.24
N ALA A 229 -11.95 6.99 -2.13
CA ALA A 229 -11.31 6.49 -0.93
C ALA A 229 -9.98 5.81 -1.28
N PRO A 230 -8.84 6.44 -0.96
CA PRO A 230 -7.54 5.81 -1.06
C PRO A 230 -7.48 4.55 -0.19
N PHE A 231 -6.85 3.50 -0.69
CA PHE A 231 -6.73 2.24 0.06
C PHE A 231 -5.33 1.65 -0.01
N ILE A 232 -5.07 0.73 0.90
CA ILE A 232 -3.90 -0.14 0.92
C ILE A 232 -4.38 -1.60 0.93
N TYR A 233 -3.63 -2.48 0.28
CA TYR A 233 -3.91 -3.91 0.36
C TYR A 233 -3.57 -4.45 1.75
N THR A 234 -4.41 -5.34 2.26
CA THR A 234 -4.16 -6.16 3.44
C THR A 234 -3.93 -7.62 2.99
N LYS A 235 -3.62 -8.52 3.89
CA LYS A 235 -3.48 -9.96 3.55
C LYS A 235 -4.81 -10.62 3.14
N THR A 236 -5.93 -9.99 3.46
CA THR A 236 -7.29 -10.54 3.25
C THR A 236 -8.17 -9.65 2.38
N GLY A 237 -7.74 -8.43 2.05
CA GLY A 237 -8.58 -7.49 1.34
C GLY A 237 -7.93 -6.12 1.17
N ILE A 238 -8.71 -5.07 1.38
CA ILE A 238 -8.24 -3.68 1.38
C ILE A 238 -8.65 -2.97 2.67
N GLU A 239 -7.85 -1.99 3.05
CA GLU A 239 -8.18 -1.05 4.11
C GLU A 239 -8.17 0.37 3.54
N LEU A 240 -9.29 1.07 3.69
CA LEU A 240 -9.41 2.45 3.28
C LEU A 240 -8.61 3.36 4.23
N TYR A 241 -8.00 4.41 3.70
CA TYR A 241 -7.23 5.36 4.52
C TYR A 241 -8.11 6.00 5.61
N GLU A 242 -9.32 6.39 5.24
CA GLU A 242 -10.37 6.85 6.15
C GLU A 242 -11.67 6.09 5.88
N PRO A 243 -12.53 5.94 6.89
CA PRO A 243 -13.83 5.30 6.69
C PRO A 243 -14.66 6.01 5.62
N LEU A 244 -15.23 5.25 4.70
CA LEU A 244 -16.13 5.73 3.66
C LEU A 244 -17.58 5.45 4.05
N THR A 245 -18.44 6.46 4.01
CA THR A 245 -19.86 6.31 4.29
C THR A 245 -20.70 6.61 3.06
N ILE A 246 -21.50 5.63 2.60
CA ILE A 246 -22.45 5.75 1.49
C ILE A 246 -23.79 5.20 1.97
N ASN A 247 -24.89 5.90 1.74
CA ASN A 247 -26.26 5.49 2.11
C ASN A 247 -26.39 5.08 3.59
N GLY A 248 -25.59 5.71 4.49
CA GLY A 248 -25.59 5.41 5.91
C GLY A 248 -24.90 4.09 6.27
N VAL A 249 -24.14 3.48 5.36
CA VAL A 249 -23.22 2.37 5.65
C VAL A 249 -21.81 2.90 5.65
N THR A 250 -21.06 2.59 6.69
CA THR A 250 -19.65 2.97 6.82
C THR A 250 -18.78 1.73 6.66
N ALA A 251 -17.82 1.80 5.76
CA ALA A 251 -16.80 0.77 5.55
C ALA A 251 -15.40 1.38 5.68
N GLN A 252 -14.49 0.68 6.33
CA GLN A 252 -13.06 1.00 6.36
C GLN A 252 -12.23 -0.20 5.93
N LYS A 253 -12.69 -1.40 6.21
CA LYS A 253 -12.07 -2.66 5.83
C LYS A 253 -13.01 -3.46 4.97
N LEU A 254 -12.51 -3.95 3.86
CA LEU A 254 -13.25 -4.83 2.96
C LEU A 254 -12.38 -6.06 2.74
N ASP A 255 -12.82 -7.20 3.28
CA ASP A 255 -12.12 -8.48 3.16
C ASP A 255 -12.68 -9.29 2.00
N LEU A 256 -11.84 -10.04 1.31
CA LEU A 256 -12.24 -10.99 0.27
C LEU A 256 -13.08 -12.08 0.92
N LYS A 257 -14.33 -12.22 0.47
CA LYS A 257 -15.30 -13.21 0.99
C LYS A 257 -15.37 -14.43 0.09
N GLU A 258 -15.49 -14.20 -1.21
CA GLU A 258 -15.43 -15.22 -2.25
C GLU A 258 -14.51 -14.72 -3.38
N GLU A 259 -14.15 -15.59 -4.32
CA GLU A 259 -13.22 -15.28 -5.41
C GLU A 259 -13.67 -14.12 -6.34
N TYR A 260 -14.87 -13.59 -6.18
CA TYR A 260 -15.43 -12.54 -7.03
C TYR A 260 -15.93 -11.31 -6.26
N TYR A 261 -15.84 -11.27 -4.91
CA TYR A 261 -16.19 -10.05 -4.17
C TYR A 261 -15.44 -9.90 -2.85
N PHE A 262 -15.30 -8.66 -2.43
CA PHE A 262 -14.84 -8.27 -1.10
C PHE A 262 -15.83 -7.31 -0.45
N ALA A 263 -15.99 -7.40 0.87
CA ALA A 263 -17.02 -6.71 1.62
C ALA A 263 -16.58 -6.37 3.04
N ASN A 264 -17.31 -5.45 3.68
CA ASN A 264 -17.22 -5.22 5.11
C ASN A 264 -17.76 -6.42 5.90
N GLU A 265 -17.71 -6.36 7.23
CA GLU A 265 -18.01 -7.50 8.11
C GLU A 265 -19.40 -8.08 7.90
N ASP A 266 -20.42 -7.23 7.71
CA ASP A 266 -21.84 -7.61 7.60
C ASP A 266 -22.36 -7.67 6.14
N ASP A 267 -21.46 -7.59 5.16
CA ASP A 267 -21.77 -7.58 3.73
C ASP A 267 -22.76 -6.48 3.30
N SER A 268 -22.86 -5.40 4.09
CA SER A 268 -23.69 -4.24 3.74
C SER A 268 -23.02 -3.28 2.76
N PHE A 269 -21.70 -3.39 2.59
CA PHE A 269 -20.88 -2.67 1.61
C PHE A 269 -20.02 -3.68 0.86
N ILE A 270 -20.32 -3.89 -0.41
CA ILE A 270 -19.71 -4.92 -1.25
C ILE A 270 -19.07 -4.27 -2.47
N ILE A 271 -17.88 -4.70 -2.82
CA ILE A 271 -17.27 -4.47 -4.13
C ILE A 271 -17.15 -5.84 -4.81
N SER A 272 -17.83 -6.02 -5.92
CA SER A 272 -17.84 -7.31 -6.62
C SER A 272 -17.38 -7.19 -8.06
N GLY A 273 -16.70 -8.24 -8.52
CA GLY A 273 -16.56 -8.56 -9.92
C GLY A 273 -17.73 -9.38 -10.47
N PRO A 274 -17.64 -9.82 -11.71
CA PRO A 274 -18.58 -10.77 -12.28
C PRO A 274 -18.53 -12.09 -11.49
N LYS A 275 -19.71 -12.59 -11.10
CA LYS A 275 -19.78 -13.91 -10.48
C LYS A 275 -19.34 -14.97 -11.50
N PRO A 276 -18.40 -15.84 -11.14
CA PRO A 276 -17.99 -16.94 -12.01
C PRO A 276 -19.18 -17.79 -12.42
N VAL A 277 -19.29 -18.04 -13.72
CA VAL A 277 -20.27 -19.02 -14.22
C VAL A 277 -19.65 -20.40 -14.08
N THR A 278 -20.29 -21.26 -13.32
CA THR A 278 -19.87 -22.66 -13.19
C THR A 278 -20.51 -23.48 -14.30
N SER A 279 -19.70 -24.22 -15.05
CA SER A 279 -20.15 -25.25 -15.97
C SER A 279 -19.90 -26.62 -15.34
N ASP A 280 -20.80 -27.57 -15.55
CA ASP A 280 -20.61 -28.98 -15.19
C ASP A 280 -19.86 -29.76 -16.28
N ASN A 281 -19.34 -29.05 -17.29
CA ASN A 281 -18.54 -29.63 -18.35
C ASN A 281 -17.17 -30.10 -17.82
N ILE A 282 -16.97 -31.41 -17.83
CA ILE A 282 -15.70 -32.02 -17.44
C ILE A 282 -14.89 -32.31 -18.70
N LEU A 283 -13.68 -31.73 -18.75
CA LEU A 283 -12.75 -31.97 -19.85
C LEU A 283 -11.85 -33.18 -19.53
N THR A 284 -11.90 -34.18 -20.40
CA THR A 284 -10.99 -35.33 -20.34
C THR A 284 -9.88 -35.16 -21.36
N TYR A 285 -8.65 -35.36 -20.91
CA TYR A 285 -7.45 -35.24 -21.73
C TYR A 285 -6.95 -36.62 -22.15
N GLY A 286 -6.73 -36.79 -23.46
CA GLY A 286 -6.06 -37.97 -24.03
C GLY A 286 -4.56 -37.95 -23.76
N ALA A 287 -3.86 -38.90 -24.37
CA ALA A 287 -2.40 -38.95 -24.27
C ALA A 287 -1.79 -37.65 -24.85
N VAL A 288 -0.81 -37.09 -24.12
CA VAL A 288 -0.06 -35.92 -24.54
C VAL A 288 1.11 -36.38 -25.40
N GLU A 289 1.15 -35.90 -26.66
CA GLU A 289 2.26 -36.11 -27.58
C GLU A 289 3.13 -34.84 -27.60
N THR A 290 4.43 -35.00 -27.39
CA THR A 290 5.38 -33.87 -27.39
C THR A 290 6.43 -34.05 -28.46
N THR A 291 6.79 -32.93 -29.11
CA THR A 291 7.97 -32.82 -29.98
C THR A 291 8.93 -31.77 -29.41
N PHE A 292 9.98 -31.42 -30.14
CA PHE A 292 10.94 -30.39 -29.73
C PHE A 292 10.26 -29.01 -29.51
N ASN A 293 9.24 -28.69 -30.24
CA ASN A 293 8.59 -27.36 -30.23
C ASN A 293 7.06 -27.41 -30.20
N THR A 294 6.44 -28.56 -29.96
CA THR A 294 5.00 -28.71 -29.95
C THR A 294 4.51 -29.65 -28.86
N VAL A 295 3.34 -29.34 -28.31
CA VAL A 295 2.52 -30.23 -27.49
C VAL A 295 1.21 -30.46 -28.20
N LYS A 296 0.79 -31.72 -28.32
CA LYS A 296 -0.47 -32.12 -28.92
C LYS A 296 -1.29 -32.94 -27.91
N VAL A 297 -2.55 -32.58 -27.74
CA VAL A 297 -3.46 -33.25 -26.83
C VAL A 297 -4.86 -33.31 -27.41
N THR A 298 -5.56 -34.44 -27.25
CA THR A 298 -6.97 -34.54 -27.55
C THR A 298 -7.79 -34.23 -26.31
N VAL A 299 -8.76 -33.35 -26.42
CA VAL A 299 -9.65 -32.93 -25.33
C VAL A 299 -11.07 -33.36 -25.68
N THR A 300 -11.69 -34.11 -24.78
CA THR A 300 -13.07 -34.59 -24.91
C THR A 300 -13.92 -33.98 -23.80
N PRO A 301 -14.89 -33.07 -24.11
CA PRO A 301 -15.80 -32.51 -23.14
C PRO A 301 -16.91 -33.50 -22.77
N SER A 302 -17.43 -33.42 -21.54
CA SER A 302 -18.56 -34.27 -21.04
C SER A 302 -19.91 -33.81 -21.55
N ASN A 303 -20.05 -32.59 -22.02
CA ASN A 303 -21.29 -32.02 -22.55
C ASN A 303 -21.03 -31.15 -23.80
N SER A 304 -22.05 -30.46 -24.27
CA SER A 304 -21.97 -29.62 -25.49
C SER A 304 -21.53 -28.19 -25.26
N ASP A 305 -21.20 -27.80 -24.03
CA ASP A 305 -20.74 -26.45 -23.74
C ASP A 305 -19.40 -26.16 -24.43
N THR A 306 -19.23 -24.91 -24.77
CA THR A 306 -17.96 -24.47 -25.33
C THR A 306 -16.87 -24.44 -24.24
N TYR A 307 -15.64 -24.70 -24.63
CA TYR A 307 -14.50 -24.70 -23.74
C TYR A 307 -13.27 -24.06 -24.41
N TYR A 308 -12.29 -23.71 -23.58
CA TYR A 308 -11.01 -23.23 -24.03
C TYR A 308 -9.89 -24.01 -23.30
N VAL A 309 -8.76 -24.19 -23.97
CA VAL A 309 -7.58 -24.85 -23.41
C VAL A 309 -6.35 -24.03 -23.77
N ALA A 310 -5.53 -23.74 -22.78
CA ALA A 310 -4.23 -23.10 -22.95
C ALA A 310 -3.10 -24.03 -22.49
N ALA A 311 -1.93 -23.83 -23.04
CA ALA A 311 -0.71 -24.47 -22.59
C ALA A 311 0.29 -23.42 -22.09
N PHE A 312 0.90 -23.69 -20.94
CA PHE A 312 1.92 -22.85 -20.31
C PHE A 312 3.18 -23.64 -20.02
N LEU A 313 4.32 -23.01 -20.11
CA LEU A 313 5.54 -23.57 -19.54
C LEU A 313 5.44 -23.55 -18.01
N PRO A 314 5.96 -24.57 -17.30
CA PRO A 314 5.94 -24.58 -15.82
C PRO A 314 6.58 -23.33 -15.20
N SER A 315 7.58 -22.74 -15.86
CA SER A 315 8.24 -21.51 -15.40
C SER A 315 7.38 -20.26 -15.52
N GLU A 316 6.40 -20.25 -16.43
CA GLU A 316 5.51 -19.10 -16.64
C GLU A 316 4.42 -19.01 -15.58
N ILE A 317 4.02 -20.14 -15.00
CA ILE A 317 2.95 -20.25 -14.02
C ILE A 317 3.45 -20.65 -12.62
N ALA A 318 4.76 -20.68 -12.43
CA ALA A 318 5.35 -21.03 -11.14
C ALA A 318 4.90 -20.04 -10.06
N GLY A 319 4.21 -20.54 -9.03
CA GLY A 319 3.69 -19.74 -7.92
C GLY A 319 2.34 -19.06 -8.19
N TYR A 320 1.70 -19.32 -9.34
CA TYR A 320 0.34 -18.82 -9.59
C TYR A 320 -0.67 -19.53 -8.67
N THR A 321 -1.61 -18.74 -8.15
CA THR A 321 -2.85 -19.28 -7.56
C THR A 321 -3.78 -19.78 -8.66
N ASP A 322 -4.79 -20.59 -8.31
CA ASP A 322 -5.81 -21.05 -9.25
C ASP A 322 -6.53 -19.88 -9.94
N LYS A 323 -6.75 -18.76 -9.22
CA LYS A 323 -7.35 -17.56 -9.79
C LYS A 323 -6.43 -16.88 -10.79
N GLN A 324 -5.15 -16.73 -10.47
CA GLN A 324 -4.16 -16.16 -11.40
C GLN A 324 -4.04 -17.00 -12.67
N LEU A 325 -4.05 -18.32 -12.51
CA LEU A 325 -4.05 -19.22 -13.66
C LEU A 325 -5.32 -19.09 -14.51
N ARG A 326 -6.51 -19.01 -13.88
CA ARG A 326 -7.76 -18.74 -14.61
C ARG A 326 -7.73 -17.41 -15.35
N ASN A 327 -7.24 -16.34 -14.73
CA ASN A 327 -7.13 -15.03 -15.35
C ASN A 327 -6.17 -15.07 -16.56
N ALA A 328 -5.02 -15.72 -16.43
CA ALA A 328 -4.08 -15.89 -17.54
C ALA A 328 -4.72 -16.69 -18.70
N ILE A 329 -5.55 -17.70 -18.41
CA ILE A 329 -6.31 -18.44 -19.42
C ILE A 329 -7.35 -17.53 -20.08
N CYS A 330 -8.06 -16.69 -19.29
CA CYS A 330 -9.06 -15.75 -19.83
C CYS A 330 -8.44 -14.66 -20.72
N ASP A 331 -7.25 -14.18 -20.38
CA ASP A 331 -6.52 -13.21 -21.20
C ASP A 331 -6.14 -13.78 -22.57
N LEU A 332 -5.74 -15.05 -22.60
CA LEU A 332 -5.48 -15.77 -23.86
C LEU A 332 -6.77 -16.05 -24.64
N LEU A 333 -7.88 -16.34 -23.94
CA LEU A 333 -9.19 -16.55 -24.56
C LEU A 333 -9.68 -15.32 -25.34
N ALA A 334 -9.39 -14.11 -24.85
CA ALA A 334 -9.74 -12.88 -25.56
C ALA A 334 -9.14 -12.79 -26.97
N ALA A 335 -8.07 -13.55 -27.23
CA ALA A 335 -7.40 -13.65 -28.53
C ALA A 335 -7.58 -15.00 -29.22
N GLY A 336 -8.29 -15.97 -28.59
CA GLY A 336 -8.37 -17.37 -29.03
C GLY A 336 -9.79 -17.83 -29.41
N ASP A 337 -9.87 -19.00 -30.01
CA ASP A 337 -11.13 -19.61 -30.42
C ASP A 337 -11.69 -20.50 -29.30
N LEU A 338 -13.00 -20.42 -29.07
CA LEU A 338 -13.74 -21.37 -28.26
C LEU A 338 -13.93 -22.70 -29.05
N TYR A 339 -13.76 -23.80 -28.37
CA TYR A 339 -13.95 -25.15 -28.90
C TYR A 339 -15.28 -25.75 -28.47
N SER A 340 -15.81 -26.68 -29.26
CA SER A 340 -16.96 -27.51 -28.90
C SER A 340 -16.73 -28.92 -29.42
N GLY A 341 -17.25 -29.93 -28.69
CA GLY A 341 -17.03 -31.34 -29.00
C GLY A 341 -15.56 -31.76 -28.86
N GLU A 342 -15.24 -32.98 -29.21
CA GLU A 342 -13.85 -33.47 -29.14
C GLU A 342 -12.92 -32.74 -30.12
N LYS A 343 -11.77 -32.29 -29.61
CA LYS A 343 -10.76 -31.59 -30.41
C LYS A 343 -9.35 -32.09 -30.09
N THR A 344 -8.54 -32.25 -31.14
CA THR A 344 -7.11 -32.41 -31.00
C THR A 344 -6.43 -31.07 -31.19
N LEU A 345 -5.80 -30.56 -30.15
CA LEU A 345 -5.15 -29.23 -30.08
C LEU A 345 -3.65 -29.40 -30.22
N THR A 346 -3.01 -28.46 -30.90
CA THR A 346 -1.54 -28.40 -31.01
C THR A 346 -1.08 -27.02 -30.58
N PHE A 347 -0.21 -26.99 -29.57
CA PHE A 347 0.42 -25.78 -29.04
C PHE A 347 1.88 -25.74 -29.50
N ASN A 348 2.34 -24.57 -29.93
CA ASN A 348 3.74 -24.30 -30.27
C ASN A 348 4.39 -23.47 -29.17
N TYR A 349 5.65 -23.74 -28.84
CA TYR A 349 6.46 -22.99 -27.87
C TYR A 349 7.90 -22.78 -28.33
#